data_70fc5368ba6f674a60b1694657747338
#
_entry.id   70fc5368ba6f674a60b1694657747338
#
_cell.length_a   1.000
_cell.length_b   1.000
_cell.length_c   1.000
_cell.angle_alpha   90.00
_cell.angle_beta   90.00
_cell.angle_gamma   90.00
#
_symmetry.space_group_name_H-M   'P 1'
#
loop_
_entity.id
_entity.type
_entity.pdbx_description
1 polymer ?
#
loop_
_entity_poly.entity_id
_entity_poly.type
_entity_poly.pdbx_seq_one_letter_code
_entity_poly.pdbx_strand_id
1 'polypeptide(L)'
;MTAIIDIHARQILDSRGNPTIEVDVLLEDGSFGRAAVPSGASTGAHEAVEKRDGDATRWGGKGVDSAVDAVNDEITDTVLGMDAEDQSDLDRAMIELDGTENKARLGANAILGVSLAAAKAAAEARGLPLYRYVGGVQAHLLPVPMMNIINGGEHADNPIDFQEFMIVPVGASNILEAVRCGSEIFHTLKKGLSAKGLSTSVGDEGGFAPNIGSTTEALDFIMSSIEKAGYKPGEDVMLALDCAATEFYKNGKYDISGEGKILESAEMAEYLADLTRRYPIFSIEDGMGEDDWEGWKTLTDLIGDKVQLVGDDLFVTNPKRLKRGIEGGYANSLLVKVNQIGTLTETLEAVSMAQRAKYSAVMSHRSGETEDSTIADLAVATNCGQIKTGSLARSDRLAKYNQLIRIEEELGDAARYAGRDILIGG
;
A
#
# COMPACT_ATOMS: atom_id res chain seq x y z
N MET A 1 18.64 -20.83 20.00
CA MET A 1 17.96 -21.55 18.92
C MET A 1 16.70 -20.77 18.57
N THR A 2 16.34 -20.74 17.31
CA THR A 2 15.26 -19.91 16.78
C THR A 2 13.95 -20.68 16.57
N ALA A 3 13.80 -21.82 17.31
CA ALA A 3 12.56 -22.56 17.34
C ALA A 3 11.43 -21.75 17.99
N ILE A 4 10.26 -21.75 17.39
CA ILE A 4 9.05 -21.13 17.93
C ILE A 4 8.57 -21.93 19.14
N ILE A 5 8.44 -21.29 20.30
CA ILE A 5 7.99 -21.94 21.54
C ILE A 5 6.62 -21.47 22.01
N ASP A 6 6.16 -20.31 21.54
CA ASP A 6 4.82 -19.79 21.87
C ASP A 6 4.33 -18.85 20.79
N ILE A 7 3.03 -18.88 20.52
CA ILE A 7 2.33 -17.96 19.64
C ILE A 7 1.05 -17.51 20.34
N HIS A 8 0.79 -16.21 20.33
CA HIS A 8 -0.43 -15.66 20.90
C HIS A 8 -1.03 -14.59 20.00
N ALA A 9 -2.27 -14.82 19.59
CA ALA A 9 -3.05 -13.84 18.84
C ALA A 9 -4.10 -13.17 19.71
N ARG A 10 -4.39 -11.92 19.40
CA ARG A 10 -5.47 -11.14 20.00
C ARG A 10 -6.15 -10.24 18.99
N GLN A 11 -7.38 -9.86 19.30
CA GLN A 11 -8.09 -8.82 18.59
C GLN A 11 -7.66 -7.45 19.10
N ILE A 12 -7.32 -6.55 18.20
CA ILE A 12 -7.07 -5.12 18.45
C ILE A 12 -7.96 -4.27 17.55
N LEU A 13 -7.85 -2.95 17.60
CA LEU A 13 -8.58 -2.04 16.73
C LEU A 13 -7.67 -1.44 15.65
N ASP A 14 -8.19 -1.36 14.43
CA ASP A 14 -7.58 -0.62 13.34
C ASP A 14 -7.86 0.90 13.42
N SER A 15 -7.30 1.68 12.53
CA SER A 15 -7.44 3.14 12.44
C SER A 15 -8.87 3.62 12.16
N ARG A 16 -9.78 2.72 11.77
CA ARG A 16 -11.20 2.99 11.58
C ARG A 16 -12.06 2.55 12.76
N GLY A 17 -11.44 2.00 13.83
CA GLY A 17 -12.12 1.43 14.99
C GLY A 17 -12.75 0.08 14.72
N ASN A 18 -12.39 -0.62 13.65
CA ASN A 18 -12.82 -1.99 13.40
C ASN A 18 -11.81 -2.97 13.98
N PRO A 19 -12.26 -4.18 14.41
CA PRO A 19 -11.35 -5.23 14.84
C PRO A 19 -10.36 -5.64 13.77
N THR A 20 -9.13 -5.91 14.18
CA THR A 20 -8.12 -6.62 13.41
C THR A 20 -7.30 -7.53 14.31
N ILE A 21 -6.43 -8.37 13.72
CA ILE A 21 -5.62 -9.32 14.46
C ILE A 21 -4.21 -8.77 14.72
N GLU A 22 -3.70 -9.03 15.93
CA GLU A 22 -2.29 -8.86 16.29
C GLU A 22 -1.76 -10.19 16.81
N VAL A 23 -0.55 -10.57 16.38
CA VAL A 23 0.10 -11.83 16.73
C VAL A 23 1.45 -11.57 17.37
N ASP A 24 1.73 -12.28 18.46
CA ASP A 24 3.02 -12.40 19.12
C ASP A 24 3.64 -13.76 18.82
N VAL A 25 4.93 -13.80 18.53
CA VAL A 25 5.73 -15.02 18.40
C VAL A 25 6.92 -14.93 19.34
N LEU A 26 7.14 -15.97 20.15
CA LEU A 26 8.27 -16.10 21.06
C LEU A 26 9.16 -17.27 20.65
N LEU A 27 10.47 -17.05 20.61
CA LEU A 27 11.47 -18.05 20.27
C LEU A 27 12.15 -18.62 21.51
N GLU A 28 12.80 -19.78 21.36
CA GLU A 28 13.47 -20.50 22.47
C GLU A 28 14.59 -19.67 23.14
N ASP A 29 15.27 -18.79 22.38
CA ASP A 29 16.30 -17.91 22.91
C ASP A 29 15.75 -16.66 23.63
N GLY A 30 14.42 -16.49 23.66
CA GLY A 30 13.71 -15.37 24.27
C GLY A 30 13.42 -14.23 23.30
N SER A 31 13.85 -14.32 22.03
CA SER A 31 13.53 -13.33 21.00
C SER A 31 12.05 -13.30 20.71
N PHE A 32 11.54 -12.09 20.44
CA PHE A 32 10.11 -11.81 20.35
C PHE A 32 9.77 -11.01 19.09
N GLY A 33 8.66 -11.35 18.46
CA GLY A 33 8.13 -10.60 17.34
C GLY A 33 6.63 -10.34 17.49
N ARG A 34 6.20 -9.12 17.17
CA ARG A 34 4.79 -8.71 17.15
C ARG A 34 4.42 -8.09 15.82
N ALA A 35 3.31 -8.52 15.25
CA ALA A 35 2.78 -7.96 14.03
C ALA A 35 1.27 -7.76 14.11
N ALA A 36 0.81 -6.59 13.67
CA ALA A 36 -0.60 -6.30 13.49
C ALA A 36 -0.94 -6.27 11.99
N VAL A 37 -2.09 -6.83 11.63
CA VAL A 37 -2.49 -6.99 10.23
C VAL A 37 -3.39 -5.86 9.79
N PRO A 38 -3.11 -5.18 8.66
CA PRO A 38 -3.97 -4.16 8.11
C PRO A 38 -5.23 -4.74 7.43
N SER A 39 -6.24 -3.89 7.22
CA SER A 39 -7.54 -4.28 6.67
C SER A 39 -8.00 -3.31 5.57
N GLY A 40 -8.51 -3.81 4.44
CA GLY A 40 -9.04 -2.99 3.36
C GLY A 40 -10.43 -2.40 3.64
N ALA A 41 -10.78 -1.27 2.99
CA ALA A 41 -12.16 -0.78 2.88
C ALA A 41 -12.82 -1.35 1.62
N SER A 42 -12.24 -1.07 0.47
CA SER A 42 -12.48 -1.80 -0.78
C SER A 42 -11.55 -3.00 -0.84
N THR A 43 -12.02 -4.11 -1.37
CA THR A 43 -11.23 -5.33 -1.55
C THR A 43 -11.40 -5.82 -2.98
N GLY A 44 -10.31 -5.98 -3.72
CA GLY A 44 -10.32 -6.57 -5.05
C GLY A 44 -10.93 -7.99 -5.00
N ALA A 45 -11.71 -8.35 -6.01
CA ALA A 45 -12.43 -9.64 -6.03
C ALA A 45 -11.50 -10.87 -5.96
N HIS A 46 -10.21 -10.68 -6.23
CA HIS A 46 -9.20 -11.73 -6.29
C HIS A 46 -8.21 -11.74 -5.12
N GLU A 47 -8.45 -10.91 -4.08
CA GLU A 47 -7.63 -10.91 -2.87
C GLU A 47 -7.77 -12.20 -2.06
N ALA A 48 -6.74 -12.53 -1.29
CA ALA A 48 -6.85 -13.54 -0.25
C ALA A 48 -7.87 -13.10 0.82
N VAL A 49 -8.60 -14.06 1.37
CA VAL A 49 -9.76 -13.78 2.23
C VAL A 49 -9.34 -13.30 3.61
N GLU A 50 -9.75 -12.09 3.96
CA GLU A 50 -9.73 -11.63 5.33
C GLU A 50 -10.88 -12.28 6.11
N LYS A 51 -10.55 -13.10 7.10
CA LYS A 51 -11.54 -13.83 7.91
C LYS A 51 -12.25 -12.86 8.85
N ARG A 52 -13.58 -12.79 8.71
CA ARG A 52 -14.49 -12.03 9.56
C ARG A 52 -15.57 -12.96 10.12
N ASP A 53 -16.00 -12.71 11.36
CA ASP A 53 -16.96 -13.60 12.05
C ASP A 53 -18.38 -13.51 11.47
N GLY A 54 -18.76 -12.36 10.91
CA GLY A 54 -20.09 -12.14 10.31
C GLY A 54 -21.23 -12.02 11.33
N ASP A 55 -20.95 -12.07 12.63
CA ASP A 55 -21.96 -11.92 13.68
C ASP A 55 -22.35 -10.44 13.84
N ALA A 56 -23.46 -10.05 13.28
CA ALA A 56 -23.95 -8.67 13.34
C ALA A 56 -24.22 -8.15 14.77
N THR A 57 -24.32 -9.03 15.76
CA THR A 57 -24.53 -8.64 17.16
C THR A 57 -23.26 -8.20 17.87
N ARG A 58 -22.10 -8.52 17.27
CA ARG A 58 -20.76 -8.14 17.77
C ARG A 58 -20.00 -7.43 16.67
N TRP A 59 -19.46 -6.24 16.97
CA TRP A 59 -18.64 -5.44 16.03
C TRP A 59 -19.33 -5.18 14.68
N GLY A 60 -20.67 -5.22 14.60
CA GLY A 60 -21.40 -5.08 13.35
C GLY A 60 -21.05 -6.14 12.30
N GLY A 61 -20.64 -7.34 12.72
CA GLY A 61 -20.20 -8.43 11.85
C GLY A 61 -18.72 -8.43 11.49
N LYS A 62 -17.95 -7.42 11.94
CA LYS A 62 -16.52 -7.25 11.59
C LYS A 62 -15.55 -7.87 12.59
N GLY A 63 -16.02 -8.68 13.56
CA GLY A 63 -15.19 -9.41 14.50
C GLY A 63 -14.17 -10.32 13.82
N VAL A 64 -13.08 -10.63 14.50
CA VAL A 64 -12.00 -11.51 14.02
C VAL A 64 -11.69 -12.64 15.02
N ASP A 65 -12.63 -12.96 15.89
CA ASP A 65 -12.45 -14.00 16.91
C ASP A 65 -12.09 -15.35 16.26
N SER A 66 -12.74 -15.70 15.14
CA SER A 66 -12.45 -16.95 14.41
C SER A 66 -11.03 -16.98 13.81
N ALA A 67 -10.47 -15.83 13.42
CA ALA A 67 -9.08 -15.75 12.96
C ALA A 67 -8.10 -15.84 14.14
N VAL A 68 -8.44 -15.23 15.27
CA VAL A 68 -7.67 -15.33 16.52
C VAL A 68 -7.62 -16.78 17.00
N ASP A 69 -8.77 -17.47 17.03
CA ASP A 69 -8.86 -18.89 17.41
C ASP A 69 -8.01 -19.77 16.46
N ALA A 70 -8.09 -19.52 15.14
CA ALA A 70 -7.27 -20.25 14.16
C ALA A 70 -5.77 -20.13 14.43
N VAL A 71 -5.28 -18.94 14.83
CA VAL A 71 -3.88 -18.76 15.23
C VAL A 71 -3.56 -19.48 16.53
N ASN A 72 -4.39 -19.29 17.57
CA ASN A 72 -4.11 -19.81 18.90
C ASN A 72 -4.25 -21.34 19.01
N ASP A 73 -4.98 -21.96 18.07
CA ASP A 73 -5.19 -23.40 17.99
C ASP A 73 -4.39 -24.04 16.84
N GLU A 74 -5.02 -24.20 15.66
CA GLU A 74 -4.50 -25.01 14.55
C GLU A 74 -3.16 -24.53 13.98
N ILE A 75 -2.98 -23.22 13.83
CA ILE A 75 -1.72 -22.68 13.27
C ILE A 75 -0.60 -22.89 14.29
N THR A 76 -0.84 -22.57 15.57
CA THR A 76 0.14 -22.80 16.63
C THR A 76 0.55 -24.27 16.70
N ASP A 77 -0.41 -25.21 16.72
CA ASP A 77 -0.11 -26.64 16.75
C ASP A 77 0.73 -27.11 15.56
N THR A 78 0.56 -26.46 14.40
CA THR A 78 1.28 -26.81 13.17
C THR A 78 2.70 -26.27 13.15
N VAL A 79 2.94 -25.04 13.63
CA VAL A 79 4.24 -24.36 13.46
C VAL A 79 5.08 -24.33 14.74
N LEU A 80 4.53 -24.78 15.89
CA LEU A 80 5.28 -24.87 17.13
C LEU A 80 6.50 -25.79 16.97
N GLY A 81 7.67 -25.34 17.39
CA GLY A 81 8.94 -26.06 17.22
C GLY A 81 9.62 -25.87 15.85
N MET A 82 8.97 -25.24 14.88
CA MET A 82 9.63 -24.86 13.60
C MET A 82 10.64 -23.74 13.84
N ASP A 83 11.66 -23.69 13.00
CA ASP A 83 12.64 -22.63 13.02
C ASP A 83 12.07 -21.36 12.35
N ALA A 84 11.99 -20.25 13.08
CA ALA A 84 11.47 -19.00 12.58
C ALA A 84 12.32 -18.38 11.43
N GLU A 85 13.58 -18.81 11.29
CA GLU A 85 14.45 -18.39 10.18
C GLU A 85 14.09 -19.08 8.86
N ASP A 86 13.45 -20.23 8.90
CA ASP A 86 12.99 -20.94 7.71
C ASP A 86 11.63 -20.41 7.25
N GLN A 87 11.58 -19.09 6.99
CA GLN A 87 10.35 -18.35 6.65
C GLN A 87 9.51 -19.02 5.56
N SER A 88 10.15 -19.50 4.50
CA SER A 88 9.43 -20.15 3.39
C SER A 88 8.78 -21.47 3.78
N ASP A 89 9.38 -22.23 4.67
CA ASP A 89 8.82 -23.48 5.16
C ASP A 89 7.68 -23.22 6.15
N LEU A 90 7.83 -22.20 7.01
CA LEU A 90 6.79 -21.74 7.91
C LEU A 90 5.55 -21.28 7.13
N ASP A 91 5.72 -20.38 6.16
CA ASP A 91 4.62 -19.86 5.35
C ASP A 91 3.94 -20.97 4.55
N ARG A 92 4.73 -21.89 3.96
CA ARG A 92 4.20 -23.05 3.24
C ARG A 92 3.38 -23.96 4.15
N ALA A 93 3.83 -24.25 5.37
CA ALA A 93 3.10 -25.08 6.30
C ALA A 93 1.72 -24.50 6.64
N MET A 94 1.62 -23.16 6.81
CA MET A 94 0.35 -22.49 7.05
C MET A 94 -0.56 -22.47 5.80
N ILE A 95 -0.01 -22.30 4.61
CA ILE A 95 -0.75 -22.36 3.34
C ILE A 95 -1.31 -23.76 3.11
N GLU A 96 -0.50 -24.80 3.32
CA GLU A 96 -0.92 -26.21 3.21
C GLU A 96 -1.98 -26.58 4.26
N LEU A 97 -1.85 -26.05 5.48
CA LEU A 97 -2.85 -26.21 6.54
C LEU A 97 -4.19 -25.58 6.13
N ASP A 98 -4.20 -24.38 5.56
CA ASP A 98 -5.42 -23.74 5.03
C ASP A 98 -6.04 -24.59 3.91
N GLY A 99 -5.25 -25.03 2.94
CA GLY A 99 -5.64 -25.92 1.85
C GLY A 99 -6.58 -25.32 0.82
N THR A 100 -6.89 -24.00 0.90
CA THR A 100 -7.70 -23.29 -0.09
C THR A 100 -6.83 -22.35 -0.93
N GLU A 101 -7.27 -22.02 -2.16
CA GLU A 101 -6.48 -21.20 -3.07
C GLU A 101 -6.28 -19.76 -2.56
N ASN A 102 -7.27 -19.22 -1.84
CA ASN A 102 -7.33 -17.83 -1.37
C ASN A 102 -7.32 -17.69 0.16
N LYS A 103 -6.84 -18.70 0.89
CA LYS A 103 -6.75 -18.70 2.36
C LYS A 103 -8.11 -18.51 3.08
N ALA A 104 -9.20 -18.99 2.46
CA ALA A 104 -10.55 -18.76 2.97
C ALA A 104 -10.88 -19.55 4.24
N ARG A 105 -10.17 -20.64 4.54
CA ARG A 105 -10.45 -21.49 5.71
C ARG A 105 -9.96 -20.86 7.01
N LEU A 106 -8.68 -20.54 7.09
CA LEU A 106 -8.06 -19.94 8.29
C LEU A 106 -8.15 -18.41 8.26
N GLY A 107 -8.03 -17.82 7.10
CA GLY A 107 -7.97 -16.39 6.87
C GLY A 107 -6.56 -15.89 6.56
N ALA A 108 -6.44 -15.08 5.52
CA ALA A 108 -5.16 -14.43 5.19
C ALA A 108 -4.64 -13.55 6.34
N ASN A 109 -5.53 -12.93 7.11
CA ASN A 109 -5.17 -12.15 8.28
C ASN A 109 -4.54 -13.00 9.41
N ALA A 110 -5.04 -14.19 9.67
CA ALA A 110 -4.46 -15.11 10.65
C ALA A 110 -3.06 -15.57 10.22
N ILE A 111 -2.92 -16.02 8.95
CA ILE A 111 -1.67 -16.52 8.40
C ILE A 111 -0.62 -15.40 8.35
N LEU A 112 -0.98 -14.21 7.86
CA LEU A 112 -0.06 -13.08 7.74
C LEU A 112 0.45 -12.60 9.10
N GLY A 113 -0.43 -12.58 10.12
CA GLY A 113 -0.03 -12.19 11.47
C GLY A 113 1.12 -13.05 12.00
N VAL A 114 1.03 -14.36 11.85
CA VAL A 114 2.10 -15.29 12.23
C VAL A 114 3.33 -15.14 11.37
N SER A 115 3.16 -15.05 10.04
CA SER A 115 4.26 -14.90 9.08
C SER A 115 5.14 -13.67 9.40
N LEU A 116 4.53 -12.51 9.63
CA LEU A 116 5.25 -11.28 9.94
C LEU A 116 5.84 -11.26 11.35
N ALA A 117 5.11 -11.80 12.35
CA ALA A 117 5.61 -11.85 13.71
C ALA A 117 6.82 -12.79 13.83
N ALA A 118 6.79 -13.94 13.13
CA ALA A 118 7.93 -14.86 13.07
C ALA A 118 9.16 -14.21 12.42
N ALA A 119 9.00 -13.48 11.30
CA ALA A 119 10.09 -12.74 10.67
C ALA A 119 10.71 -11.70 11.62
N LYS A 120 9.89 -10.99 12.40
CA LYS A 120 10.37 -10.02 13.39
C LYS A 120 11.12 -10.69 14.54
N ALA A 121 10.61 -11.82 15.05
CA ALA A 121 11.28 -12.60 16.09
C ALA A 121 12.64 -13.14 15.61
N ALA A 122 12.70 -13.65 14.37
CA ALA A 122 13.93 -14.13 13.75
C ALA A 122 14.95 -12.97 13.54
N ALA A 123 14.49 -11.80 13.15
CA ALA A 123 15.33 -10.60 13.03
C ALA A 123 15.92 -10.21 14.40
N GLU A 124 15.12 -10.20 15.47
CA GLU A 124 15.58 -9.95 16.84
C GLU A 124 16.60 -10.98 17.29
N ALA A 125 16.38 -12.27 17.03
CA ALA A 125 17.31 -13.36 17.33
C ALA A 125 18.70 -13.17 16.68
N ARG A 126 18.73 -12.54 15.51
CA ARG A 126 19.97 -12.20 14.80
C ARG A 126 20.54 -10.83 15.20
N GLY A 127 19.88 -10.07 16.06
CA GLY A 127 20.26 -8.72 16.43
C GLY A 127 20.25 -7.75 15.23
N LEU A 128 19.35 -7.99 14.27
CA LEU A 128 19.20 -7.19 13.07
C LEU A 128 17.86 -6.47 13.05
N PRO A 129 17.77 -5.23 12.55
CA PRO A 129 16.48 -4.63 12.23
C PRO A 129 15.82 -5.39 11.07
N LEU A 130 14.48 -5.36 11.02
CA LEU A 130 13.71 -6.18 10.07
C LEU A 130 14.11 -5.92 8.61
N TYR A 131 14.30 -4.65 8.22
CA TYR A 131 14.70 -4.33 6.85
C TYR A 131 16.03 -4.99 6.45
N ARG A 132 16.98 -5.08 7.39
CA ARG A 132 18.29 -5.70 7.16
C ARG A 132 18.18 -7.22 7.16
N TYR A 133 17.38 -7.79 8.03
CA TYR A 133 17.15 -9.23 8.09
C TYR A 133 16.54 -9.74 6.79
N VAL A 134 15.48 -9.09 6.29
CA VAL A 134 14.77 -9.49 5.07
C VAL A 134 15.57 -9.13 3.80
N GLY A 135 16.13 -7.93 3.72
CA GLY A 135 16.77 -7.42 2.50
C GLY A 135 18.28 -7.64 2.41
N GLY A 136 18.90 -8.11 3.49
CA GLY A 136 20.34 -8.38 3.53
C GLY A 136 21.19 -7.12 3.41
N VAL A 137 22.42 -7.30 2.90
CA VAL A 137 23.44 -6.23 2.84
C VAL A 137 23.10 -5.09 1.87
N GLN A 138 22.19 -5.33 0.93
CA GLN A 138 21.77 -4.32 -0.06
C GLN A 138 20.58 -3.47 0.37
N ALA A 139 19.97 -3.73 1.52
CA ALA A 139 18.83 -2.97 2.04
C ALA A 139 19.27 -1.60 2.54
N HIS A 140 19.34 -0.61 1.64
CA HIS A 140 19.79 0.76 1.96
C HIS A 140 19.09 1.83 1.10
N LEU A 141 18.15 1.44 0.22
CA LEU A 141 17.40 2.38 -0.61
C LEU A 141 16.15 2.85 0.13
N LEU A 142 16.11 4.11 0.54
CA LEU A 142 14.94 4.76 1.13
C LEU A 142 13.93 5.06 0.02
N PRO A 143 12.66 4.65 0.18
CA PRO A 143 11.63 4.86 -0.83
C PRO A 143 11.20 6.33 -0.92
N VAL A 144 10.80 6.77 -2.11
CA VAL A 144 10.07 8.03 -2.28
C VAL A 144 8.63 7.82 -1.79
N PRO A 145 8.13 8.65 -0.87
CA PRO A 145 6.75 8.55 -0.41
C PRO A 145 5.77 9.16 -1.43
N MET A 146 4.70 8.42 -1.70
CA MET A 146 3.53 8.86 -2.44
C MET A 146 2.46 9.25 -1.41
N MET A 147 2.33 10.56 -1.16
CA MET A 147 1.56 11.09 -0.01
C MET A 147 0.17 11.53 -0.46
N ASN A 148 -0.86 10.81 -0.08
CA ASN A 148 -2.26 11.14 -0.39
C ASN A 148 -2.71 12.38 0.37
N ILE A 149 -2.90 13.53 -0.30
CA ILE A 149 -3.27 14.80 0.35
C ILE A 149 -4.69 15.28 0.07
N ILE A 150 -5.36 14.75 -0.97
CA ILE A 150 -6.80 14.93 -1.23
C ILE A 150 -7.42 13.57 -1.49
N ASN A 151 -8.53 13.30 -0.82
CA ASN A 151 -9.33 12.09 -0.93
C ASN A 151 -10.64 12.35 -1.69
N GLY A 152 -11.04 11.36 -2.49
CA GLY A 152 -12.37 11.25 -3.11
C GLY A 152 -12.83 9.80 -3.12
N GLY A 153 -13.73 9.42 -4.03
CA GLY A 153 -14.24 8.07 -4.16
C GLY A 153 -14.71 7.47 -2.82
N GLU A 154 -14.40 6.22 -2.58
CA GLU A 154 -14.77 5.51 -1.34
C GLU A 154 -14.06 6.06 -0.07
N HIS A 155 -13.00 6.89 -0.23
CA HIS A 155 -12.25 7.46 0.90
C HIS A 155 -12.82 8.80 1.41
N ALA A 156 -13.84 9.37 0.76
CA ALA A 156 -14.42 10.66 1.14
C ALA A 156 -15.88 10.81 0.68
N ASP A 157 -16.71 11.40 1.53
CA ASP A 157 -18.08 11.79 1.16
C ASP A 157 -18.07 13.14 0.41
N ASN A 158 -17.65 13.10 -0.85
CA ASN A 158 -17.60 14.25 -1.76
C ASN A 158 -17.84 13.80 -3.22
N PRO A 159 -18.05 14.73 -4.18
CA PRO A 159 -18.38 14.37 -5.57
C PRO A 159 -17.18 13.98 -6.44
N ILE A 160 -15.98 13.83 -5.90
CA ILE A 160 -14.79 13.44 -6.67
C ILE A 160 -14.82 11.91 -6.84
N ASP A 161 -14.78 11.43 -8.08
CA ASP A 161 -14.82 9.99 -8.37
C ASP A 161 -13.46 9.30 -8.12
N PHE A 162 -12.34 9.98 -8.38
CA PHE A 162 -11.00 9.44 -8.14
C PHE A 162 -10.69 9.40 -6.64
N GLN A 163 -10.10 8.28 -6.19
CA GLN A 163 -9.97 7.98 -4.78
C GLN A 163 -8.86 8.76 -4.08
N GLU A 164 -7.69 8.93 -4.76
CA GLU A 164 -6.53 9.58 -4.14
C GLU A 164 -5.76 10.49 -5.09
N PHE A 165 -5.35 11.62 -4.53
CA PHE A 165 -4.46 12.58 -5.20
C PHE A 165 -3.20 12.74 -4.35
N MET A 166 -2.08 12.31 -4.88
CA MET A 166 -0.83 12.20 -4.16
C MET A 166 0.21 13.19 -4.66
N ILE A 167 1.01 13.70 -3.72
CA ILE A 167 2.28 14.40 -3.98
C ILE A 167 3.44 13.46 -3.79
N VAL A 168 4.49 13.63 -4.62
CA VAL A 168 5.64 12.73 -4.67
C VAL A 168 6.92 13.56 -4.72
N PRO A 169 7.62 13.75 -3.58
CA PRO A 169 8.76 14.66 -3.45
C PRO A 169 10.06 14.04 -4.01
N VAL A 170 10.14 13.89 -5.33
CA VAL A 170 11.28 13.29 -6.04
C VAL A 170 12.56 14.14 -5.98
N GLY A 171 12.43 15.45 -5.75
CA GLY A 171 13.55 16.39 -5.66
C GLY A 171 14.18 16.49 -4.26
N ALA A 172 13.65 15.79 -3.26
CA ALA A 172 14.21 15.79 -1.92
C ALA A 172 15.57 15.08 -1.89
N SER A 173 16.45 15.50 -0.97
CA SER A 173 17.78 14.93 -0.84
C SER A 173 17.83 13.65 0.00
N ASN A 174 16.82 13.43 0.84
CA ASN A 174 16.70 12.31 1.76
C ASN A 174 15.23 12.16 2.23
N ILE A 175 14.95 11.13 3.03
CA ILE A 175 13.56 10.86 3.48
C ILE A 175 13.04 11.93 4.45
N LEU A 176 13.88 12.47 5.33
CA LEU A 176 13.49 13.53 6.25
C LEU A 176 13.04 14.79 5.47
N GLU A 177 13.82 15.20 4.46
CA GLU A 177 13.48 16.35 3.60
C GLU A 177 12.23 16.07 2.74
N ALA A 178 12.01 14.84 2.32
CA ALA A 178 10.78 14.43 1.62
C ALA A 178 9.55 14.57 2.52
N VAL A 179 9.65 14.12 3.77
CA VAL A 179 8.56 14.26 4.77
C VAL A 179 8.33 15.73 5.11
N ARG A 180 9.40 16.55 5.26
CA ARG A 180 9.29 18.00 5.47
C ARG A 180 8.55 18.66 4.30
N CYS A 181 8.97 18.38 3.07
CA CYS A 181 8.33 18.90 1.86
C CYS A 181 6.82 18.56 1.85
N GLY A 182 6.47 17.29 2.08
CA GLY A 182 5.08 16.86 2.17
C GLY A 182 4.29 17.60 3.23
N SER A 183 4.86 17.77 4.44
CA SER A 183 4.23 18.48 5.55
C SER A 183 3.97 19.96 5.22
N GLU A 184 4.93 20.65 4.63
CA GLU A 184 4.80 22.05 4.24
C GLU A 184 3.70 22.23 3.17
N ILE A 185 3.64 21.35 2.18
CA ILE A 185 2.58 21.37 1.15
C ILE A 185 1.22 21.05 1.78
N PHE A 186 1.13 20.03 2.63
CA PHE A 186 -0.10 19.65 3.34
C PHE A 186 -0.69 20.80 4.13
N HIS A 187 0.14 21.51 4.91
CA HIS A 187 -0.32 22.68 5.68
C HIS A 187 -0.66 23.88 4.80
N THR A 188 0.01 24.04 3.66
CA THR A 188 -0.31 25.09 2.69
C THR A 188 -1.64 24.81 2.00
N LEU A 189 -1.89 23.54 1.61
CA LEU A 189 -3.18 23.10 1.07
C LEU A 189 -4.32 23.34 2.09
N LYS A 190 -4.11 22.99 3.37
CA LYS A 190 -5.09 23.26 4.44
C LYS A 190 -5.49 24.72 4.48
N LYS A 191 -4.52 25.64 4.43
CA LYS A 191 -4.77 27.09 4.42
C LYS A 191 -5.54 27.51 3.16
N GLY A 192 -5.18 26.95 1.99
CA GLY A 192 -5.84 27.22 0.72
C GLY A 192 -7.30 26.79 0.70
N LEU A 193 -7.60 25.58 1.17
CA LEU A 193 -8.97 25.06 1.31
C LEU A 193 -9.79 25.89 2.28
N SER A 194 -9.24 26.18 3.47
CA SER A 194 -9.91 27.00 4.49
C SER A 194 -10.23 28.42 3.98
N ALA A 195 -9.32 29.04 3.22
CA ALA A 195 -9.53 30.37 2.64
C ALA A 195 -10.68 30.40 1.61
N LYS A 196 -11.02 29.28 1.03
CA LYS A 196 -12.15 29.08 0.13
C LYS A 196 -13.43 28.64 0.84
N GLY A 197 -13.39 28.47 2.17
CA GLY A 197 -14.52 27.96 2.96
C GLY A 197 -14.77 26.46 2.78
N LEU A 198 -13.79 25.70 2.24
CA LEU A 198 -13.89 24.27 2.03
C LEU A 198 -13.47 23.50 3.29
N SER A 199 -13.99 22.27 3.44
CA SER A 199 -13.66 21.38 4.55
C SER A 199 -12.16 21.06 4.58
N THR A 200 -11.59 21.08 5.78
CA THR A 200 -10.23 20.59 6.07
C THR A 200 -10.26 19.38 7.01
N SER A 201 -11.41 18.70 7.08
CA SER A 201 -11.51 17.37 7.71
C SER A 201 -10.72 16.37 6.89
N VAL A 202 -10.11 15.41 7.58
CA VAL A 202 -9.31 14.37 6.93
C VAL A 202 -10.10 13.06 6.77
N GLY A 203 -9.87 12.36 5.68
CA GLY A 203 -10.39 11.04 5.43
C GLY A 203 -9.60 9.94 6.15
N ASP A 204 -9.90 8.69 5.80
CA ASP A 204 -9.32 7.49 6.44
C ASP A 204 -7.80 7.42 6.31
N GLU A 205 -7.24 7.96 5.26
CA GLU A 205 -5.79 7.95 5.01
C GLU A 205 -5.08 9.26 5.35
N GLY A 206 -5.79 10.18 6.02
CA GLY A 206 -5.22 11.43 6.51
C GLY A 206 -5.16 12.59 5.52
N GLY A 207 -5.53 12.38 4.25
CA GLY A 207 -5.73 13.45 3.25
C GLY A 207 -7.01 14.23 3.50
N PHE A 208 -7.09 15.47 2.99
CA PHE A 208 -8.30 16.27 3.11
C PHE A 208 -9.43 15.73 2.23
N ALA A 209 -10.66 15.90 2.68
CA ALA A 209 -11.87 15.51 1.96
C ALA A 209 -12.74 16.75 1.66
N PRO A 210 -12.28 17.68 0.82
CA PRO A 210 -13.05 18.88 0.48
C PRO A 210 -14.21 18.56 -0.46
N ASN A 211 -15.29 19.31 -0.36
CA ASN A 211 -16.39 19.25 -1.32
C ASN A 211 -16.04 20.10 -2.55
N ILE A 212 -15.30 19.51 -3.49
CA ILE A 212 -14.91 20.09 -4.79
C ILE A 212 -15.44 19.22 -5.93
N GLY A 213 -15.66 19.82 -7.09
CA GLY A 213 -16.53 19.27 -8.13
C GLY A 213 -15.83 18.46 -9.22
N SER A 214 -14.50 18.40 -9.27
CA SER A 214 -13.81 17.69 -10.35
C SER A 214 -12.37 17.30 -10.02
N THR A 215 -11.87 16.30 -10.74
CA THR A 215 -10.46 15.87 -10.74
C THR A 215 -9.51 17.03 -11.03
N THR A 216 -9.83 17.88 -12.01
CA THR A 216 -8.98 19.02 -12.39
C THR A 216 -8.95 20.10 -11.31
N GLU A 217 -10.06 20.35 -10.61
CA GLU A 217 -10.08 21.29 -9.50
C GLU A 217 -9.21 20.81 -8.34
N ALA A 218 -9.23 19.50 -8.03
CA ALA A 218 -8.34 18.91 -7.02
C ALA A 218 -6.86 19.10 -7.40
N LEU A 219 -6.51 18.78 -8.65
CA LEU A 219 -5.14 18.94 -9.16
C LEU A 219 -4.68 20.41 -9.13
N ASP A 220 -5.54 21.36 -9.50
CA ASP A 220 -5.23 22.79 -9.46
C ASP A 220 -4.97 23.29 -8.03
N PHE A 221 -5.74 22.81 -7.04
CA PHE A 221 -5.49 23.10 -5.61
C PHE A 221 -4.11 22.58 -5.17
N ILE A 222 -3.75 21.36 -5.58
CA ILE A 222 -2.46 20.75 -5.25
C ILE A 222 -1.32 21.51 -5.91
N MET A 223 -1.40 21.78 -7.22
CA MET A 223 -0.39 22.55 -7.95
C MET A 223 -0.13 23.91 -7.30
N SER A 224 -1.21 24.67 -7.03
CA SER A 224 -1.11 25.95 -6.33
C SER A 224 -0.50 25.84 -4.93
N SER A 225 -0.74 24.71 -4.24
CA SER A 225 -0.21 24.50 -2.90
C SER A 225 1.28 24.14 -2.91
N ILE A 226 1.75 23.38 -3.90
CA ILE A 226 3.16 23.09 -4.13
C ILE A 226 3.93 24.39 -4.38
N GLU A 227 3.46 25.23 -5.31
CA GLU A 227 4.08 26.51 -5.63
C GLU A 227 4.12 27.48 -4.44
N LYS A 228 3.01 27.62 -3.70
CA LYS A 228 2.92 28.47 -2.52
C LYS A 228 3.77 27.97 -1.34
N ALA A 229 4.04 26.67 -1.27
CA ALA A 229 4.97 26.10 -0.30
C ALA A 229 6.44 26.32 -0.69
N GLY A 230 6.70 26.85 -1.89
CA GLY A 230 8.04 27.18 -2.38
C GLY A 230 8.72 26.08 -3.20
N TYR A 231 7.98 25.06 -3.59
CA TYR A 231 8.46 23.95 -4.41
C TYR A 231 8.00 24.07 -5.87
N LYS A 232 8.70 23.42 -6.78
CA LYS A 232 8.42 23.44 -8.21
C LYS A 232 7.71 22.15 -8.65
N PRO A 233 6.41 22.24 -9.09
CA PRO A 233 5.73 21.11 -9.70
C PRO A 233 6.50 20.56 -10.91
N GLY A 234 6.64 19.24 -11.01
CA GLY A 234 7.36 18.56 -12.07
C GLY A 234 8.90 18.51 -11.92
N GLU A 235 9.47 19.34 -11.03
CA GLU A 235 10.90 19.31 -10.70
C GLU A 235 11.13 18.73 -9.31
N ASP A 236 10.65 19.41 -8.28
CA ASP A 236 10.80 18.99 -6.88
C ASP A 236 9.74 17.96 -6.47
N VAL A 237 8.51 18.14 -6.98
CA VAL A 237 7.34 17.34 -6.61
C VAL A 237 6.59 16.93 -7.87
N MET A 238 6.44 15.62 -8.06
CA MET A 238 5.54 15.03 -9.04
C MET A 238 4.17 14.77 -8.41
N LEU A 239 3.18 14.44 -9.25
CA LEU A 239 1.85 14.01 -8.82
C LEU A 239 1.65 12.53 -9.14
N ALA A 240 0.79 11.89 -8.34
CA ALA A 240 0.28 10.56 -8.63
C ALA A 240 -1.23 10.49 -8.32
N LEU A 241 -1.92 9.60 -9.01
CA LEU A 241 -3.35 9.37 -8.85
C LEU A 241 -3.59 7.90 -8.47
N ASP A 242 -4.58 7.67 -7.65
CA ASP A 242 -5.29 6.40 -7.56
C ASP A 242 -6.72 6.64 -8.01
N CYS A 243 -7.08 6.05 -9.15
CA CYS A 243 -8.41 6.21 -9.71
C CYS A 243 -9.42 5.26 -9.07
N ALA A 244 -8.99 4.09 -8.61
CA ALA A 244 -9.85 2.98 -8.16
C ALA A 244 -11.00 2.74 -9.16
N ALA A 245 -10.66 2.64 -10.45
CA ALA A 245 -11.64 2.73 -11.53
C ALA A 245 -12.67 1.59 -11.56
N THR A 246 -12.41 0.49 -10.86
CA THR A 246 -13.36 -0.60 -10.66
C THR A 246 -14.66 -0.11 -10.00
N GLU A 247 -14.58 0.86 -9.07
CA GLU A 247 -15.72 1.38 -8.31
C GLU A 247 -16.76 2.09 -9.20
N PHE A 248 -16.33 2.74 -10.26
CA PHE A 248 -17.21 3.42 -11.21
C PHE A 248 -17.26 2.77 -12.60
N TYR A 249 -16.71 1.54 -12.75
CA TYR A 249 -16.84 0.72 -13.97
C TYR A 249 -18.11 -0.10 -13.92
N LYS A 250 -19.13 0.30 -14.69
CA LYS A 250 -20.44 -0.34 -14.69
C LYS A 250 -20.94 -0.60 -16.12
N ASN A 251 -21.37 -1.82 -16.37
CA ASN A 251 -21.93 -2.21 -17.69
C ASN A 251 -20.97 -1.95 -18.87
N GLY A 252 -19.66 -2.12 -18.65
CA GLY A 252 -18.64 -1.90 -19.69
C GLY A 252 -18.25 -0.44 -19.91
N LYS A 253 -18.65 0.49 -19.01
CA LYS A 253 -18.39 1.92 -19.11
C LYS A 253 -17.94 2.50 -17.78
N TYR A 254 -17.19 3.58 -17.83
CA TYR A 254 -16.72 4.36 -16.70
C TYR A 254 -17.65 5.55 -16.47
N ASP A 255 -18.38 5.53 -15.36
CA ASP A 255 -19.32 6.59 -14.96
C ASP A 255 -18.64 7.56 -13.99
N ILE A 256 -17.98 8.59 -14.53
CA ILE A 256 -17.40 9.69 -13.75
C ILE A 256 -18.53 10.66 -13.43
N SER A 257 -19.38 10.28 -12.48
CA SER A 257 -20.65 10.95 -12.19
C SER A 257 -20.47 12.37 -11.66
N GLY A 258 -19.41 12.61 -10.87
CA GLY A 258 -19.06 13.95 -10.36
C GLY A 258 -18.72 14.95 -11.47
N GLU A 259 -18.25 14.47 -12.62
CA GLU A 259 -17.98 15.29 -13.81
C GLU A 259 -19.09 15.17 -14.90
N GLY A 260 -20.10 14.34 -14.66
CA GLY A 260 -21.18 14.10 -15.63
C GLY A 260 -20.73 13.39 -16.91
N LYS A 261 -19.71 12.55 -16.84
CA LYS A 261 -19.11 11.84 -17.98
C LYS A 261 -19.38 10.34 -17.88
N ILE A 262 -19.77 9.72 -18.99
CA ILE A 262 -19.81 8.27 -19.17
C ILE A 262 -18.90 7.92 -20.32
N LEU A 263 -17.83 7.16 -20.07
CA LEU A 263 -16.75 6.90 -21.00
C LEU A 263 -16.65 5.41 -21.34
N GLU A 264 -16.41 5.10 -22.62
CA GLU A 264 -15.93 3.77 -23.02
C GLU A 264 -14.46 3.60 -22.60
N SER A 265 -13.93 2.36 -22.56
CA SER A 265 -12.56 2.08 -22.11
C SER A 265 -11.50 2.90 -22.85
N ALA A 266 -11.62 3.06 -24.17
CA ALA A 266 -10.69 3.87 -24.95
C ALA A 266 -10.78 5.38 -24.61
N GLU A 267 -11.98 5.88 -24.32
CA GLU A 267 -12.20 7.28 -23.94
C GLU A 267 -11.67 7.55 -22.54
N MET A 268 -11.75 6.58 -21.62
CA MET A 268 -11.17 6.65 -20.27
C MET A 268 -9.63 6.70 -20.38
N ALA A 269 -9.02 5.86 -21.22
CA ALA A 269 -7.58 5.91 -21.47
C ALA A 269 -7.12 7.27 -22.00
N GLU A 270 -7.84 7.85 -22.96
CA GLU A 270 -7.56 9.21 -23.48
C GLU A 270 -7.78 10.30 -22.44
N TYR A 271 -8.79 10.17 -21.57
CA TYR A 271 -9.02 11.10 -20.46
C TYR A 271 -7.83 11.13 -19.50
N LEU A 272 -7.32 9.93 -19.10
CA LEU A 272 -6.13 9.83 -18.27
C LEU A 272 -4.88 10.38 -18.98
N ALA A 273 -4.70 10.07 -20.25
CA ALA A 273 -3.60 10.61 -21.05
C ALA A 273 -3.65 12.14 -21.16
N ASP A 274 -4.86 12.75 -21.25
CA ASP A 274 -5.00 14.20 -21.22
C ASP A 274 -4.56 14.81 -19.90
N LEU A 275 -4.91 14.20 -18.78
CA LEU A 275 -4.47 14.65 -17.46
C LEU A 275 -2.93 14.64 -17.35
N THR A 276 -2.25 13.60 -17.87
CA THR A 276 -0.76 13.54 -17.85
C THR A 276 -0.08 14.56 -18.77
N ARG A 277 -0.76 15.04 -19.79
CA ARG A 277 -0.27 16.16 -20.65
C ARG A 277 -0.36 17.52 -19.96
N ARG A 278 -1.33 17.69 -19.07
CA ARG A 278 -1.66 18.97 -18.41
C ARG A 278 -0.99 19.13 -17.05
N TYR A 279 -0.74 18.04 -16.35
CA TYR A 279 -0.20 18.02 -15.00
C TYR A 279 1.04 17.10 -14.93
N PRO A 280 1.97 17.34 -14.00
CA PRO A 280 3.17 16.51 -13.84
C PRO A 280 2.87 15.19 -13.15
N ILE A 281 1.91 14.42 -13.69
CA ILE A 281 1.51 13.11 -13.19
C ILE A 281 2.48 12.07 -13.74
N PHE A 282 3.22 11.41 -12.85
CA PHE A 282 4.16 10.35 -13.23
C PHE A 282 3.58 8.96 -13.00
N SER A 283 2.54 8.82 -12.16
CA SER A 283 1.98 7.53 -11.76
C SER A 283 0.46 7.57 -11.70
N ILE A 284 -0.18 6.54 -12.23
CA ILE A 284 -1.63 6.30 -12.15
C ILE A 284 -1.86 4.87 -11.68
N GLU A 285 -2.52 4.72 -10.53
CA GLU A 285 -2.95 3.46 -9.97
C GLU A 285 -4.41 3.18 -10.37
N ASP A 286 -4.66 1.93 -10.73
CA ASP A 286 -5.98 1.40 -11.13
C ASP A 286 -6.77 2.35 -12.02
N GLY A 287 -6.11 2.83 -13.09
CA GLY A 287 -6.71 3.72 -14.09
C GLY A 287 -7.82 3.04 -14.92
N MET A 288 -7.91 1.73 -14.87
CA MET A 288 -8.92 0.91 -15.53
C MET A 288 -9.45 -0.13 -14.53
N GLY A 289 -10.65 -0.67 -14.80
CA GLY A 289 -11.25 -1.71 -13.97
C GLY A 289 -10.42 -2.99 -13.91
N GLU A 290 -10.51 -3.74 -12.80
CA GLU A 290 -9.67 -4.92 -12.49
C GLU A 290 -9.79 -6.06 -13.49
N ASP A 291 -10.88 -6.14 -14.25
CA ASP A 291 -11.13 -7.14 -15.29
C ASP A 291 -11.20 -6.53 -16.71
N ASP A 292 -11.02 -5.20 -16.87
CA ASP A 292 -10.98 -4.55 -18.19
C ASP A 292 -9.57 -4.63 -18.80
N TRP A 293 -9.12 -5.85 -19.10
CA TRP A 293 -7.77 -6.10 -19.65
C TRP A 293 -7.51 -5.40 -20.99
N GLU A 294 -8.55 -5.24 -21.84
CA GLU A 294 -8.44 -4.50 -23.11
C GLU A 294 -8.24 -2.99 -22.87
N GLY A 295 -8.95 -2.43 -21.88
CA GLY A 295 -8.74 -1.05 -21.45
C GLY A 295 -7.34 -0.85 -20.89
N TRP A 296 -6.86 -1.76 -20.03
CA TRP A 296 -5.48 -1.73 -19.53
C TRP A 296 -4.45 -1.80 -20.65
N LYS A 297 -4.68 -2.64 -21.67
CA LYS A 297 -3.78 -2.69 -22.83
C LYS A 297 -3.75 -1.37 -23.56
N THR A 298 -4.91 -0.79 -23.83
CA THR A 298 -5.05 0.49 -24.50
C THR A 298 -4.33 1.61 -23.74
N LEU A 299 -4.53 1.69 -22.42
CA LEU A 299 -3.87 2.67 -21.55
C LEU A 299 -2.35 2.48 -21.55
N THR A 300 -1.88 1.23 -21.42
CA THR A 300 -0.45 0.91 -21.39
C THR A 300 0.23 1.27 -22.70
N ASP A 301 -0.39 0.96 -23.84
CA ASP A 301 0.16 1.32 -25.16
C ASP A 301 0.19 2.84 -25.39
N LEU A 302 -0.76 3.58 -24.78
CA LEU A 302 -0.90 5.01 -24.97
C LEU A 302 0.11 5.84 -24.17
N ILE A 303 0.35 5.49 -22.89
CA ILE A 303 1.16 6.31 -21.97
C ILE A 303 2.18 5.53 -21.14
N GLY A 304 2.21 4.20 -21.20
CA GLY A 304 3.06 3.37 -20.34
C GLY A 304 4.57 3.53 -20.56
N ASP A 305 5.00 4.19 -21.65
CA ASP A 305 6.39 4.56 -21.90
C ASP A 305 6.87 5.78 -21.11
N LYS A 306 5.95 6.53 -20.51
CA LYS A 306 6.22 7.81 -19.80
C LYS A 306 5.62 7.86 -18.41
N VAL A 307 4.58 7.06 -18.16
CA VAL A 307 3.80 7.08 -16.93
C VAL A 307 3.84 5.69 -16.28
N GLN A 308 4.09 5.67 -14.98
CA GLN A 308 3.94 4.47 -14.16
C GLN A 308 2.46 4.11 -14.05
N LEU A 309 2.11 2.92 -14.51
CA LEU A 309 0.76 2.37 -14.45
C LEU A 309 0.74 1.25 -13.40
N VAL A 310 0.15 1.54 -12.26
CA VAL A 310 0.18 0.65 -11.09
C VAL A 310 -1.08 -0.21 -11.08
N GLY A 311 -0.90 -1.52 -11.02
CA GLY A 311 -2.01 -2.44 -10.77
C GLY A 311 -2.10 -2.77 -9.28
N ASP A 312 -3.19 -2.33 -8.63
CA ASP A 312 -3.63 -2.74 -7.30
C ASP A 312 -4.64 -3.89 -7.42
N ASP A 313 -5.91 -3.60 -7.69
CA ASP A 313 -6.95 -4.61 -7.88
C ASP A 313 -6.68 -5.50 -9.11
N LEU A 314 -5.98 -4.96 -10.11
CA LEU A 314 -5.54 -5.73 -11.28
C LEU A 314 -4.69 -6.94 -10.89
N PHE A 315 -3.75 -6.78 -9.95
CA PHE A 315 -2.76 -7.80 -9.59
C PHE A 315 -2.95 -8.40 -8.20
N VAL A 316 -3.55 -7.67 -7.26
CA VAL A 316 -3.79 -8.05 -5.86
C VAL A 316 -2.57 -8.70 -5.19
N THR A 317 -1.36 -8.20 -5.48
CA THR A 317 -0.08 -8.77 -5.01
C THR A 317 0.09 -10.27 -5.35
N ASN A 318 -0.69 -10.81 -6.27
CA ASN A 318 -0.74 -12.23 -6.61
C ASN A 318 0.19 -12.56 -7.79
N PRO A 319 1.22 -13.43 -7.59
CA PRO A 319 2.17 -13.78 -8.64
C PRO A 319 1.53 -14.36 -9.92
N LYS A 320 0.37 -15.04 -9.81
CA LYS A 320 -0.33 -15.60 -10.98
C LYS A 320 -0.93 -14.49 -11.84
N ARG A 321 -1.59 -13.49 -11.22
CA ARG A 321 -2.17 -12.34 -11.93
C ARG A 321 -1.08 -11.42 -12.47
N LEU A 322 -0.04 -11.17 -11.68
CA LEU A 322 1.13 -10.40 -12.12
C LEU A 322 1.81 -11.03 -13.34
N LYS A 323 1.98 -12.36 -13.35
CA LYS A 323 2.52 -13.09 -14.50
C LYS A 323 1.68 -12.85 -15.77
N ARG A 324 0.34 -12.90 -15.66
CA ARG A 324 -0.55 -12.56 -16.79
C ARG A 324 -0.32 -11.13 -17.26
N GLY A 325 -0.17 -10.19 -16.34
CA GLY A 325 0.12 -8.78 -16.65
C GLY A 325 1.41 -8.63 -17.44
N ILE A 326 2.48 -9.25 -16.96
CA ILE A 326 3.81 -9.23 -17.60
C ILE A 326 3.75 -9.84 -19.00
N GLU A 327 3.16 -11.04 -19.15
CA GLU A 327 3.06 -11.73 -20.43
C GLU A 327 2.21 -10.98 -21.47
N GLY A 328 1.16 -10.27 -21.03
CA GLY A 328 0.28 -9.50 -21.90
C GLY A 328 0.70 -8.03 -22.10
N GLY A 329 1.69 -7.54 -21.35
CA GLY A 329 2.11 -6.15 -21.40
C GLY A 329 1.04 -5.19 -20.89
N TYR A 330 0.41 -5.53 -19.77
CA TYR A 330 -0.60 -4.73 -19.06
C TYR A 330 0.01 -4.06 -17.85
N ALA A 331 -0.17 -2.75 -17.70
CA ALA A 331 0.49 -1.95 -16.67
C ALA A 331 2.03 -2.02 -16.75
N ASN A 332 2.75 -1.47 -15.78
CA ASN A 332 4.21 -1.53 -15.68
C ASN A 332 4.71 -1.42 -14.22
N SER A 333 3.78 -1.49 -13.25
CA SER A 333 4.08 -1.42 -11.83
C SER A 333 3.09 -2.28 -11.02
N LEU A 334 3.58 -2.85 -9.93
CA LEU A 334 2.81 -3.62 -8.94
C LEU A 334 2.60 -2.80 -7.68
N LEU A 335 1.36 -2.66 -7.22
CA LEU A 335 1.11 -2.26 -5.84
C LEU A 335 1.26 -3.49 -4.93
N VAL A 336 1.97 -3.33 -3.82
CA VAL A 336 2.30 -4.43 -2.91
C VAL A 336 1.59 -4.22 -1.59
N LYS A 337 0.57 -5.02 -1.34
CA LYS A 337 -0.19 -5.07 -0.09
C LYS A 337 -0.05 -6.45 0.53
N VAL A 338 0.68 -6.55 1.62
CA VAL A 338 1.02 -7.84 2.27
C VAL A 338 -0.20 -8.71 2.60
N ASN A 339 -1.32 -8.09 2.94
CA ASN A 339 -2.54 -8.82 3.30
C ASN A 339 -3.38 -9.28 2.10
N GLN A 340 -3.14 -8.75 0.89
CA GLN A 340 -3.83 -9.22 -0.33
C GLN A 340 -3.40 -10.63 -0.73
N ILE A 341 -2.20 -11.03 -0.34
CA ILE A 341 -1.67 -12.39 -0.61
C ILE A 341 -1.53 -13.22 0.68
N GLY A 342 -1.15 -12.60 1.81
CA GLY A 342 -1.28 -13.19 3.14
C GLY A 342 -0.06 -13.91 3.71
N THR A 343 1.12 -13.84 3.07
CA THR A 343 2.41 -14.26 3.64
C THR A 343 3.54 -13.33 3.22
N LEU A 344 4.61 -13.28 4.01
CA LEU A 344 5.84 -12.56 3.65
C LEU A 344 6.51 -13.20 2.43
N THR A 345 6.60 -14.52 2.38
CA THR A 345 7.22 -15.25 1.26
C THR A 345 6.56 -14.91 -0.07
N GLU A 346 5.23 -15.04 -0.18
CA GLU A 346 4.52 -14.74 -1.43
C GLU A 346 4.62 -13.26 -1.79
N THR A 347 4.62 -12.35 -0.79
CA THR A 347 4.84 -10.91 -1.00
C THR A 347 6.20 -10.65 -1.66
N LEU A 348 7.27 -11.24 -1.12
CA LEU A 348 8.63 -11.09 -1.65
C LEU A 348 8.78 -11.73 -3.04
N GLU A 349 8.09 -12.84 -3.29
CA GLU A 349 8.04 -13.47 -4.62
C GLU A 349 7.39 -12.54 -5.66
N ALA A 350 6.27 -11.91 -5.32
CA ALA A 350 5.59 -10.96 -6.20
C ALA A 350 6.49 -9.76 -6.53
N VAL A 351 7.14 -9.15 -5.52
CA VAL A 351 8.08 -8.04 -5.72
C VAL A 351 9.25 -8.47 -6.60
N SER A 352 9.87 -9.62 -6.32
CA SER A 352 10.99 -10.14 -7.11
C SER A 352 10.59 -10.44 -8.56
N MET A 353 9.38 -10.95 -8.79
CA MET A 353 8.83 -11.18 -10.14
C MET A 353 8.65 -9.86 -10.89
N ALA A 354 8.05 -8.85 -10.27
CA ALA A 354 7.88 -7.51 -10.85
C ALA A 354 9.22 -6.92 -11.28
N GLN A 355 10.18 -6.86 -10.36
CA GLN A 355 11.51 -6.29 -10.61
C GLN A 355 12.28 -7.00 -11.73
N ARG A 356 12.25 -8.36 -11.78
CA ARG A 356 12.87 -9.13 -12.85
C ARG A 356 12.24 -8.88 -14.22
N ALA A 357 10.96 -8.54 -14.25
CA ALA A 357 10.23 -8.17 -15.46
C ALA A 357 10.36 -6.68 -15.82
N LYS A 358 11.16 -5.90 -15.06
CA LYS A 358 11.30 -4.44 -15.17
C LYS A 358 10.00 -3.67 -14.86
N TYR A 359 9.10 -4.26 -14.12
CA TYR A 359 8.00 -3.55 -13.46
C TYR A 359 8.55 -2.91 -12.20
N SER A 360 8.12 -1.69 -11.90
CA SER A 360 8.34 -1.12 -10.58
C SER A 360 7.43 -1.79 -9.54
N ALA A 361 7.72 -1.55 -8.28
CA ALA A 361 6.87 -1.99 -7.17
C ALA A 361 6.69 -0.82 -6.20
N VAL A 362 5.49 -0.67 -5.67
CA VAL A 362 5.14 0.35 -4.67
C VAL A 362 4.67 -0.38 -3.42
N MET A 363 5.41 -0.29 -2.32
CA MET A 363 4.98 -0.84 -1.04
C MET A 363 3.82 -0.01 -0.50
N SER A 364 2.71 -0.65 -0.10
CA SER A 364 1.48 0.06 0.21
C SER A 364 0.86 -0.35 1.54
N HIS A 365 0.25 0.63 2.19
CA HIS A 365 -0.66 0.47 3.32
C HIS A 365 -2.03 -0.03 2.87
N ARG A 366 -2.97 -0.11 3.82
CA ARG A 366 -4.41 -0.26 3.57
C ARG A 366 -5.16 0.91 4.23
N SER A 367 -6.46 1.05 3.89
CA SER A 367 -7.32 2.07 4.51
C SER A 367 -7.51 1.85 6.02
N GLY A 368 -7.60 0.61 6.48
CA GLY A 368 -7.57 0.25 7.91
C GLY A 368 -6.16 -0.17 8.32
N GLU A 369 -5.44 0.71 8.99
CA GLU A 369 -4.08 0.50 9.47
C GLU A 369 -4.00 0.46 11.00
N THR A 370 -2.82 0.10 11.50
CA THR A 370 -2.43 0.17 12.90
C THR A 370 -1.14 0.97 13.03
N GLU A 371 -0.55 1.06 14.22
CA GLU A 371 0.79 1.64 14.42
C GLU A 371 1.92 0.72 13.93
N ASP A 372 1.62 -0.48 13.45
CA ASP A 372 2.62 -1.38 12.87
C ASP A 372 3.30 -0.71 11.67
N SER A 373 4.63 -0.73 11.65
CA SER A 373 5.44 -0.08 10.62
C SER A 373 6.16 -1.04 9.68
N THR A 374 5.80 -2.32 9.69
CA THR A 374 6.45 -3.39 8.91
C THR A 374 6.65 -3.02 7.45
N ILE A 375 5.67 -2.38 6.81
CA ILE A 375 5.78 -2.01 5.39
C ILE A 375 6.87 -0.98 5.10
N ALA A 376 7.26 -0.16 6.08
CA ALA A 376 8.41 0.74 5.95
C ALA A 376 9.72 -0.05 5.87
N ASP A 377 9.89 -1.04 6.75
CA ASP A 377 11.03 -1.96 6.71
C ASP A 377 11.06 -2.77 5.41
N LEU A 378 9.90 -3.29 4.95
CA LEU A 378 9.81 -4.05 3.71
C LEU A 378 10.10 -3.21 2.46
N ALA A 379 9.72 -1.92 2.45
CA ALA A 379 10.05 -1.01 1.35
C ALA A 379 11.56 -0.86 1.18
N VAL A 380 12.30 -0.73 2.29
CA VAL A 380 13.77 -0.66 2.28
C VAL A 380 14.37 -2.03 2.00
N ALA A 381 13.85 -3.10 2.59
CA ALA A 381 14.33 -4.47 2.40
C ALA A 381 14.31 -4.91 0.93
N THR A 382 13.25 -4.55 0.21
CA THR A 382 13.05 -4.92 -1.19
C THR A 382 13.69 -3.97 -2.19
N ASN A 383 14.21 -2.83 -1.72
CA ASN A 383 14.69 -1.73 -2.58
C ASN A 383 13.66 -1.35 -3.67
N CYS A 384 12.37 -1.39 -3.35
CA CYS A 384 11.32 -1.06 -4.32
C CYS A 384 11.30 0.41 -4.72
N GLY A 385 11.93 1.28 -3.92
CA GLY A 385 12.12 2.70 -4.21
C GLY A 385 10.89 3.58 -4.02
N GLN A 386 9.73 3.01 -3.70
CA GLN A 386 8.48 3.74 -3.55
C GLN A 386 7.63 3.17 -2.39
N ILE A 387 6.93 4.05 -1.68
CA ILE A 387 5.97 3.67 -0.63
C ILE A 387 4.73 4.56 -0.69
N LYS A 388 3.55 3.93 -0.66
CA LYS A 388 2.24 4.58 -0.56
C LYS A 388 1.68 4.30 0.84
N THR A 389 1.67 5.28 1.73
CA THR A 389 1.27 5.07 3.13
C THR A 389 0.45 6.22 3.72
N GLY A 390 -0.36 6.85 2.88
CA GLY A 390 -1.30 7.90 3.27
C GLY A 390 -0.65 9.27 3.41
N SER A 391 -1.30 10.15 4.15
CA SER A 391 -0.94 11.56 4.29
C SER A 391 -0.04 11.85 5.50
N LEU A 392 0.17 13.15 5.75
CA LEU A 392 0.95 13.70 6.87
C LEU A 392 0.07 13.92 8.13
N ALA A 393 -1.00 13.16 8.28
CA ALA A 393 -1.90 13.17 9.42
C ALA A 393 -2.32 11.75 9.77
N ARG A 394 -2.77 11.52 11.03
CA ARG A 394 -3.10 10.23 11.65
C ARG A 394 -1.86 9.40 11.99
N SER A 395 -1.79 8.92 13.24
CA SER A 395 -0.62 8.23 13.78
C SER A 395 -0.30 6.92 13.06
N ASP A 396 -1.33 6.24 12.58
CA ASP A 396 -1.25 5.01 11.80
C ASP A 396 -0.47 5.20 10.48
N ARG A 397 -0.54 6.38 9.87
CA ARG A 397 0.24 6.74 8.66
C ARG A 397 1.64 7.22 9.05
N LEU A 398 1.70 8.14 10.01
CA LEU A 398 2.97 8.72 10.47
C LEU A 398 3.93 7.69 11.07
N ALA A 399 3.43 6.58 11.62
CA ALA A 399 4.27 5.50 12.13
C ALA A 399 5.25 4.99 11.06
N LYS A 400 4.80 4.86 9.81
CA LYS A 400 5.62 4.38 8.68
C LYS A 400 6.66 5.43 8.27
N TYR A 401 6.27 6.71 8.16
CA TYR A 401 7.22 7.81 7.88
C TYR A 401 8.28 7.94 8.98
N ASN A 402 7.86 7.88 10.24
CA ASN A 402 8.78 7.93 11.37
C ASN A 402 9.74 6.74 11.37
N GLN A 403 9.29 5.56 10.95
CA GLN A 403 10.16 4.38 10.82
C GLN A 403 11.20 4.56 9.70
N LEU A 404 10.82 5.10 8.55
CA LEU A 404 11.77 5.40 7.47
C LEU A 404 12.83 6.40 7.90
N ILE A 405 12.48 7.42 8.70
CA ILE A 405 13.45 8.38 9.26
C ILE A 405 14.42 7.66 10.20
N ARG A 406 13.96 6.76 11.08
CA ARG A 406 14.84 5.95 11.93
C ARG A 406 15.79 5.06 11.13
N ILE A 407 15.26 4.42 10.07
CA ILE A 407 16.10 3.58 9.18
C ILE A 407 17.17 4.43 8.49
N GLU A 408 16.83 5.65 8.03
CA GLU A 408 17.81 6.57 7.44
C GLU A 408 18.92 6.94 8.43
N GLU A 409 18.56 7.28 9.67
CA GLU A 409 19.54 7.58 10.73
C GLU A 409 20.44 6.37 11.05
N GLU A 410 19.88 5.17 11.11
CA GLU A 410 20.61 3.93 11.35
C GLU A 410 21.59 3.58 10.22
N LEU A 411 21.18 3.80 8.97
CA LEU A 411 22.02 3.59 7.79
C LEU A 411 23.13 4.64 7.67
N GLY A 412 22.93 5.86 8.18
CA GLY A 412 23.88 6.96 8.10
C GLY A 412 24.32 7.23 6.66
N ASP A 413 25.62 7.30 6.41
CA ASP A 413 26.18 7.59 5.08
C ASP A 413 25.89 6.51 4.03
N ALA A 414 25.43 5.33 4.43
CA ALA A 414 25.01 4.28 3.50
C ALA A 414 23.58 4.48 2.97
N ALA A 415 22.78 5.35 3.61
CA ALA A 415 21.43 5.63 3.17
C ALA A 415 21.42 6.27 1.77
N ARG A 416 20.55 5.77 0.90
CA ARG A 416 20.31 6.32 -0.43
C ARG A 416 18.83 6.59 -0.60
N TYR A 417 18.45 7.81 -0.89
CA TYR A 417 17.08 8.15 -1.25
C TYR A 417 16.84 7.91 -2.74
N ALA A 418 15.77 7.21 -3.11
CA ALA A 418 15.51 6.85 -4.50
C ALA A 418 15.27 8.07 -5.41
N GLY A 419 14.62 9.13 -4.87
CA GLY A 419 14.48 10.40 -5.57
C GLY A 419 13.94 10.27 -6.99
N ARG A 420 14.61 10.89 -7.96
CA ARG A 420 14.19 10.88 -9.36
C ARG A 420 14.43 9.55 -10.09
N ASP A 421 15.18 8.62 -9.49
CA ASP A 421 15.45 7.30 -10.10
C ASP A 421 14.17 6.45 -10.28
N ILE A 422 13.06 6.84 -9.60
CA ILE A 422 11.75 6.17 -9.78
C ILE A 422 11.00 6.58 -11.07
N LEU A 423 11.42 7.67 -11.73
CA LEU A 423 10.72 8.19 -12.91
C LEU A 423 11.05 7.35 -14.15
N ILE A 424 10.05 7.07 -14.99
CA ILE A 424 10.24 6.36 -16.24
C ILE A 424 10.98 7.28 -17.21
N GLY A 425 12.10 6.82 -17.78
CA GLY A 425 12.91 7.56 -18.75
C GLY A 425 13.77 8.65 -18.12
N GLY A 426 14.00 8.60 -16.81
CA GLY A 426 14.92 9.49 -16.08
C GLY A 426 16.39 9.11 -16.26
#